data_c20cb46c435deb07eb6557cb234a4b39
#
_entry.id   c20cb46c435deb07eb6557cb234a4b39
#
_cell.length_a   1.000
_cell.length_b   1.000
_cell.length_c   1.000
_cell.angle_alpha   90.00
_cell.angle_beta   90.00
_cell.angle_gamma   90.00
#
_symmetry.space_group_name_H-M   'P 1'
#
loop_
_entity.id
_entity.type
_entity.pdbx_description
1 polymer ?
#
loop_
_entity_poly.entity_id
_entity_poly.type
_entity_poly.pdbx_seq_one_letter_code
_entity_poly.pdbx_strand_id
1 'polypeptide(L)'
;MASVVDICNGALNQLGASTILSLTEDSKNARLCNARYTQVRDSLFRSHPWNCLIKRVELARDTETPSWGFSYQFTLPADCLRVLTILNYDYDYKIEGRKIVANHDTVKIQYVARIADPNQYDELLRETISAALAADIAYAVTSSNPVASNMYNLFQDKLKEARFVDATEGQNTNPDNGQSDVVGASSFINARY
;
A
#
# COMPACT_ATOMS: atom_id res chain seq x y z
N MET A 1 15.05 -2.38 -15.59
CA MET A 1 14.07 -3.14 -14.79
C MET A 1 14.27 -2.75 -13.35
N ALA A 2 13.20 -2.38 -12.66
CA ALA A 2 13.29 -1.98 -11.26
C ALA A 2 13.43 -3.22 -10.35
N SER A 3 14.35 -3.18 -9.42
CA SER A 3 14.53 -4.23 -8.42
C SER A 3 14.36 -3.69 -7.00
N VAL A 4 14.21 -4.58 -6.03
CA VAL A 4 14.21 -4.18 -4.61
C VAL A 4 15.53 -3.53 -4.23
N VAL A 5 16.65 -3.99 -4.82
CA VAL A 5 17.99 -3.42 -4.58
C VAL A 5 18.06 -2.00 -5.10
N ASP A 6 17.46 -1.69 -6.26
CA ASP A 6 17.45 -0.32 -6.80
C ASP A 6 16.67 0.63 -5.88
N ILE A 7 15.52 0.21 -5.34
CA ILE A 7 14.77 1.02 -4.39
C ILE A 7 15.58 1.26 -3.10
N CYS A 8 16.24 0.21 -2.58
CA CYS A 8 17.12 0.34 -1.42
C CYS A 8 18.32 1.26 -1.70
N ASN A 9 18.94 1.14 -2.86
CA ASN A 9 20.03 2.01 -3.28
C ASN A 9 19.59 3.46 -3.46
N GLY A 10 18.37 3.69 -3.96
CA GLY A 10 17.76 5.00 -3.97
C GLY A 10 17.67 5.63 -2.58
N ALA A 11 17.24 4.83 -1.58
CA ALA A 11 17.18 5.28 -0.18
C ALA A 11 18.59 5.56 0.39
N LEU A 12 19.56 4.69 0.14
CA LEU A 12 20.94 4.86 0.60
C LEU A 12 21.61 6.09 -0.04
N ASN A 13 21.37 6.35 -1.32
CA ASN A 13 21.88 7.52 -2.03
C ASN A 13 21.36 8.83 -1.42
N GLN A 14 20.06 8.88 -1.04
CA GLN A 14 19.48 10.04 -0.34
C GLN A 14 20.16 10.32 1.02
N LEU A 15 20.73 9.29 1.64
CA LEU A 15 21.47 9.39 2.91
C LEU A 15 22.97 9.62 2.72
N GLY A 16 23.48 9.65 1.48
CA GLY A 16 24.92 9.72 1.18
C GLY A 16 25.69 8.47 1.62
N ALA A 17 25.00 7.31 1.73
CA ALA A 17 25.58 6.06 2.17
C ALA A 17 26.01 5.20 0.97
N SER A 18 26.91 4.24 1.23
CA SER A 18 27.35 3.28 0.20
C SER A 18 26.19 2.39 -0.26
N THR A 19 26.08 2.21 -1.58
CA THR A 19 25.09 1.32 -2.19
C THR A 19 25.42 -0.15 -1.94
N ILE A 20 24.41 -1.01 -2.14
CA ILE A 20 24.53 -2.45 -1.97
C ILE A 20 24.34 -3.16 -3.31
N LEU A 21 24.96 -4.32 -3.47
CA LEU A 21 24.78 -5.19 -4.64
C LEU A 21 23.70 -6.23 -4.43
N SER A 22 23.45 -6.63 -3.17
CA SER A 22 22.45 -7.61 -2.80
C SER A 22 21.94 -7.33 -1.37
N LEU A 23 20.68 -7.67 -1.10
CA LEU A 23 20.13 -7.63 0.27
C LEU A 23 20.77 -8.65 1.21
N THR A 24 21.46 -9.64 0.67
CA THR A 24 22.12 -10.73 1.43
C THR A 24 23.61 -10.50 1.64
N GLU A 25 24.19 -9.40 1.12
CA GLU A 25 25.59 -9.10 1.36
C GLU A 25 25.87 -8.78 2.84
N ASP A 26 27.10 -9.05 3.29
CA ASP A 26 27.51 -8.78 4.66
C ASP A 26 27.92 -7.32 4.87
N SER A 27 26.95 -6.41 4.76
CA SER A 27 27.13 -5.00 5.06
C SER A 27 26.04 -4.49 6.02
N LYS A 28 26.36 -3.42 6.78
CA LYS A 28 25.37 -2.78 7.67
C LYS A 28 24.16 -2.30 6.88
N ASN A 29 24.38 -1.71 5.71
CA ASN A 29 23.34 -1.14 4.88
C ASN A 29 22.42 -2.21 4.31
N ALA A 30 22.94 -3.34 3.84
CA ALA A 30 22.12 -4.45 3.35
C ALA A 30 21.26 -5.04 4.46
N ARG A 31 21.81 -5.25 5.66
CA ARG A 31 21.04 -5.75 6.81
C ARG A 31 19.90 -4.80 7.19
N LEU A 32 20.13 -3.49 7.21
CA LEU A 32 19.09 -2.50 7.49
C LEU A 32 18.00 -2.51 6.41
N CYS A 33 18.37 -2.46 5.13
CA CYS A 33 17.43 -2.51 4.03
C CYS A 33 16.61 -3.79 4.05
N ASN A 34 17.24 -4.95 4.20
CA ASN A 34 16.57 -6.24 4.25
C ASN A 34 15.57 -6.35 5.41
N ALA A 35 15.93 -5.84 6.58
CA ALA A 35 15.07 -5.86 7.76
C ALA A 35 13.85 -4.93 7.63
N ARG A 36 13.98 -3.78 6.96
CA ARG A 36 12.97 -2.72 6.97
C ARG A 36 12.13 -2.63 5.71
N TYR A 37 12.68 -2.97 4.54
CA TYR A 37 12.02 -2.77 3.24
C TYR A 37 10.59 -3.31 3.19
N THR A 38 10.38 -4.58 3.57
CA THR A 38 9.06 -5.21 3.47
C THR A 38 8.01 -4.52 4.34
N GLN A 39 8.39 -4.11 5.55
CA GLN A 39 7.49 -3.45 6.48
C GLN A 39 7.12 -2.04 6.00
N VAL A 40 8.10 -1.27 5.54
CA VAL A 40 7.90 0.08 4.99
C VAL A 40 7.01 0.02 3.75
N ARG A 41 7.31 -0.88 2.82
CA ARG A 41 6.52 -1.09 1.61
C ARG A 41 5.07 -1.45 1.91
N ASP A 42 4.83 -2.48 2.73
CA ASP A 42 3.48 -2.96 3.02
C ASP A 42 2.66 -1.91 3.79
N SER A 43 3.30 -1.14 4.66
CA SER A 43 2.69 -0.01 5.36
C SER A 43 2.25 1.09 4.40
N LEU A 44 3.12 1.43 3.44
CA LEU A 44 2.82 2.43 2.42
C LEU A 44 1.70 1.97 1.49
N PHE A 45 1.73 0.70 1.04
CA PHE A 45 0.66 0.10 0.23
C PHE A 45 -0.69 0.18 0.93
N ARG A 46 -0.74 -0.16 2.21
CA ARG A 46 -1.98 -0.13 2.99
C ARG A 46 -2.52 1.30 3.18
N SER A 47 -1.66 2.31 3.16
CA SER A 47 -2.02 3.70 3.49
C SER A 47 -2.87 4.41 2.43
N HIS A 48 -2.80 3.97 1.15
CA HIS A 48 -3.50 4.59 0.01
C HIS A 48 -3.95 3.51 -0.97
N PRO A 49 -5.09 3.69 -1.68
CA PRO A 49 -5.55 2.76 -2.71
C PRO A 49 -4.83 2.99 -4.05
N TRP A 50 -3.53 2.71 -4.09
CA TRP A 50 -2.70 2.85 -5.30
C TRP A 50 -3.28 2.07 -6.48
N ASN A 51 -3.53 2.73 -7.61
CA ASN A 51 -4.15 2.14 -8.80
C ASN A 51 -3.42 0.87 -9.25
N CYS A 52 -2.10 0.87 -9.24
CA CYS A 52 -1.27 -0.27 -9.63
C CYS A 52 -1.34 -1.47 -8.65
N LEU A 53 -1.90 -1.31 -7.45
CA LEU A 53 -2.01 -2.36 -6.44
C LEU A 53 -3.44 -2.89 -6.27
N ILE A 54 -4.41 -2.36 -7.03
CA ILE A 54 -5.81 -2.74 -6.89
C ILE A 54 -6.10 -4.04 -7.61
N LYS A 55 -6.70 -4.99 -6.89
CA LYS A 55 -7.23 -6.24 -7.43
C LYS A 55 -8.70 -6.40 -7.09
N ARG A 56 -9.40 -7.15 -7.94
CA ARG A 56 -10.79 -7.56 -7.74
C ARG A 56 -10.88 -9.07 -7.72
N VAL A 57 -11.70 -9.61 -6.81
CA VAL A 57 -11.91 -11.04 -6.68
C VAL A 57 -13.30 -11.34 -6.13
N GLU A 58 -13.88 -12.42 -6.58
CA GLU A 58 -15.03 -13.07 -5.95
C GLU A 58 -14.52 -14.11 -4.96
N LEU A 59 -14.94 -13.99 -3.70
CA LEU A 59 -14.49 -14.86 -2.62
C LEU A 59 -15.33 -16.14 -2.57
N ALA A 60 -14.65 -17.27 -2.40
CA ALA A 60 -15.32 -18.52 -2.11
C ALA A 60 -15.79 -18.54 -0.64
N ARG A 61 -17.00 -19.07 -0.43
CA ARG A 61 -17.56 -19.27 0.92
C ARG A 61 -16.76 -20.33 1.67
N ASP A 62 -16.40 -20.04 2.91
CA ASP A 62 -15.82 -21.02 3.81
C ASP A 62 -16.86 -22.11 4.17
N THR A 63 -16.38 -23.32 4.45
CA THR A 63 -17.24 -24.42 4.96
C THR A 63 -17.73 -24.19 6.37
N GLU A 64 -16.93 -23.47 7.16
CA GLU A 64 -17.30 -23.05 8.52
C GLU A 64 -18.17 -21.80 8.48
N THR A 65 -19.13 -21.71 9.40
CA THR A 65 -19.97 -20.53 9.58
C THR A 65 -19.60 -19.80 10.87
N PRO A 66 -19.82 -18.46 10.94
CA PRO A 66 -19.70 -17.73 12.19
C PRO A 66 -20.57 -18.34 13.29
N SER A 67 -20.10 -18.27 14.54
CA SER A 67 -20.84 -18.82 15.68
C SER A 67 -22.16 -18.10 15.94
N TRP A 68 -22.28 -16.83 15.52
CA TRP A 68 -23.47 -15.99 15.66
C TRP A 68 -23.38 -14.73 14.78
N GLY A 69 -24.49 -14.07 14.55
CA GLY A 69 -24.58 -12.73 13.95
C GLY A 69 -24.62 -12.73 12.42
N PHE A 70 -23.88 -13.60 11.75
CA PHE A 70 -23.85 -13.70 10.28
C PHE A 70 -23.99 -15.15 9.83
N SER A 71 -24.49 -15.33 8.61
CA SER A 71 -24.76 -16.67 8.05
C SER A 71 -23.54 -17.29 7.37
N TYR A 72 -22.63 -16.47 6.85
CA TYR A 72 -21.49 -16.91 6.04
C TYR A 72 -20.21 -16.17 6.39
N GLN A 73 -19.09 -16.83 6.12
CA GLN A 73 -17.78 -16.21 6.20
C GLN A 73 -16.93 -16.51 4.97
N PHE A 74 -16.01 -15.62 4.66
CA PHE A 74 -15.16 -15.64 3.46
C PHE A 74 -13.74 -15.29 3.86
N THR A 75 -12.79 -16.15 3.53
CA THR A 75 -11.36 -15.89 3.82
C THR A 75 -10.78 -14.92 2.78
N LEU A 76 -10.13 -13.85 3.26
CA LEU A 76 -9.43 -12.88 2.41
C LEU A 76 -8.21 -13.51 1.73
N PRO A 77 -7.89 -13.12 0.48
CA PRO A 77 -6.68 -13.56 -0.20
C PRO A 77 -5.42 -13.31 0.64
N ALA A 78 -4.43 -14.21 0.52
CA ALA A 78 -3.18 -14.12 1.30
C ALA A 78 -2.42 -12.80 1.05
N ASP A 79 -2.53 -12.26 -0.17
CA ASP A 79 -1.94 -10.99 -0.59
C ASP A 79 -2.79 -9.76 -0.25
N CYS A 80 -3.98 -9.91 0.35
CA CYS A 80 -4.82 -8.78 0.73
C CYS A 80 -4.23 -8.00 1.89
N LEU A 81 -3.89 -6.73 1.65
CA LEU A 81 -3.45 -5.78 2.67
C LEU A 81 -4.61 -4.95 3.25
N ARG A 82 -5.57 -4.56 2.40
CA ARG A 82 -6.72 -3.75 2.79
C ARG A 82 -7.87 -3.97 1.82
N VAL A 83 -9.05 -4.26 2.32
CA VAL A 83 -10.29 -4.24 1.54
C VAL A 83 -10.70 -2.78 1.32
N LEU A 84 -11.01 -2.43 0.08
CA LEU A 84 -11.45 -1.09 -0.32
C LEU A 84 -12.96 -1.03 -0.43
N THR A 85 -13.54 -1.97 -1.17
CA THR A 85 -14.96 -1.98 -1.49
C THR A 85 -15.45 -3.41 -1.53
N ILE A 86 -16.68 -3.62 -1.07
CA ILE A 86 -17.45 -4.85 -1.28
C ILE A 86 -18.59 -4.50 -2.24
N LEU A 87 -18.72 -5.25 -3.33
CA LEU A 87 -19.80 -5.04 -4.29
C LEU A 87 -21.14 -5.38 -3.63
N ASN A 88 -22.18 -4.57 -3.86
CA ASN A 88 -23.50 -4.62 -3.24
C ASN A 88 -23.49 -4.06 -1.79
N TYR A 89 -23.48 -2.73 -1.68
CA TYR A 89 -23.40 -1.95 -0.44
C TYR A 89 -24.60 -2.17 0.53
N ASP A 90 -25.70 -2.70 0.06
CA ASP A 90 -26.93 -2.87 0.86
C ASP A 90 -26.86 -4.05 1.84
N TYR A 91 -25.70 -4.69 1.95
CA TYR A 91 -25.52 -5.88 2.75
C TYR A 91 -24.75 -5.59 4.02
N ASP A 92 -25.32 -6.05 5.14
CA ASP A 92 -24.60 -6.07 6.40
C ASP A 92 -23.40 -7.00 6.30
N TYR A 93 -22.21 -6.45 6.50
CA TYR A 93 -20.98 -7.22 6.57
C TYR A 93 -20.04 -6.65 7.65
N LYS A 94 -19.11 -7.48 8.11
CA LYS A 94 -17.97 -7.05 8.92
C LYS A 94 -16.69 -7.71 8.44
N ILE A 95 -15.58 -7.03 8.70
CA ILE A 95 -14.24 -7.59 8.48
C ILE A 95 -13.68 -7.92 9.86
N GLU A 96 -13.46 -9.21 10.10
CA GLU A 96 -12.96 -9.73 11.37
C GLU A 96 -11.70 -10.57 11.13
N GLY A 97 -10.56 -10.06 11.63
CA GLY A 97 -9.27 -10.67 11.35
C GLY A 97 -8.97 -10.69 9.84
N ARG A 98 -8.85 -11.88 9.27
CA ARG A 98 -8.65 -12.09 7.83
C ARG A 98 -9.88 -12.66 7.12
N LYS A 99 -11.06 -12.43 7.66
CA LYS A 99 -12.32 -12.92 7.11
C LYS A 99 -13.31 -11.78 6.94
N ILE A 100 -14.19 -11.92 5.96
CA ILE A 100 -15.42 -11.13 5.83
C ILE A 100 -16.55 -12.02 6.29
N VAL A 101 -17.39 -11.51 7.18
CA VAL A 101 -18.65 -12.16 7.57
C VAL A 101 -19.81 -11.37 7.00
N ALA A 102 -20.79 -12.08 6.42
CA ALA A 102 -21.92 -11.48 5.73
C ALA A 102 -23.13 -12.44 5.72
N ASN A 103 -24.31 -11.89 5.34
CA ASN A 103 -25.54 -12.67 5.20
C ASN A 103 -25.82 -13.11 3.75
N HIS A 104 -24.87 -12.91 2.84
CA HIS A 104 -24.94 -13.32 1.43
C HIS A 104 -24.00 -14.46 1.14
N ASP A 105 -24.39 -15.30 0.19
CA ASP A 105 -23.65 -16.48 -0.24
C ASP A 105 -22.48 -16.17 -1.19
N THR A 106 -22.43 -14.95 -1.71
CA THR A 106 -21.38 -14.48 -2.65
C THR A 106 -20.87 -13.11 -2.24
N VAL A 107 -19.57 -12.94 -2.17
CA VAL A 107 -18.92 -11.67 -1.83
C VAL A 107 -17.85 -11.34 -2.86
N LYS A 108 -17.99 -10.18 -3.52
CA LYS A 108 -17.00 -9.64 -4.47
C LYS A 108 -16.33 -8.45 -3.84
N ILE A 109 -15.01 -8.46 -3.82
CA ILE A 109 -14.23 -7.39 -3.22
C ILE A 109 -13.27 -6.73 -4.19
N GLN A 110 -13.01 -5.45 -3.93
CA GLN A 110 -11.86 -4.72 -4.43
C GLN A 110 -10.92 -4.48 -3.27
N TYR A 111 -9.63 -4.74 -3.46
CA TYR A 111 -8.67 -4.66 -2.37
C TYR A 111 -7.28 -4.21 -2.84
N VAL A 112 -6.50 -3.67 -1.92
CA VAL A 112 -5.07 -3.40 -2.10
C VAL A 112 -4.31 -4.69 -1.92
N ALA A 113 -3.60 -5.11 -2.96
CA ALA A 113 -2.82 -6.34 -2.95
C ALA A 113 -1.37 -6.09 -2.58
N ARG A 114 -0.75 -7.08 -1.90
CA ARG A 114 0.68 -7.14 -1.73
C ARG A 114 1.31 -7.64 -3.02
N ILE A 115 1.87 -6.75 -3.82
CA ILE A 115 2.63 -7.08 -5.02
C ILE A 115 4.11 -7.08 -4.64
N ALA A 116 4.83 -8.14 -4.98
CA ALA A 116 6.25 -8.28 -4.64
C ALA A 116 7.19 -7.74 -5.72
N ASP A 117 6.73 -7.71 -6.98
CA ASP A 117 7.53 -7.29 -8.13
C ASP A 117 7.53 -5.76 -8.28
N PRO A 118 8.67 -5.06 -8.09
CA PRO A 118 8.77 -3.62 -8.24
C PRO A 118 8.49 -3.10 -9.65
N ASN A 119 8.55 -3.94 -10.69
CA ASN A 119 8.24 -3.52 -12.06
C ASN A 119 6.74 -3.22 -12.26
N GLN A 120 5.89 -3.70 -11.35
CA GLN A 120 4.45 -3.44 -11.38
C GLN A 120 4.06 -2.17 -10.62
N TYR A 121 5.01 -1.52 -9.95
CA TYR A 121 4.73 -0.28 -9.22
C TYR A 121 4.81 0.93 -10.16
N ASP A 122 3.96 1.90 -9.91
CA ASP A 122 4.12 3.23 -10.49
C ASP A 122 5.47 3.86 -10.10
N GLU A 123 6.00 4.74 -10.95
CA GLU A 123 7.31 5.36 -10.74
C GLU A 123 7.35 6.22 -9.48
N LEU A 124 6.31 7.04 -9.27
CA LEU A 124 6.22 7.90 -8.08
C LEU A 124 6.04 7.07 -6.81
N LEU A 125 5.35 5.92 -6.90
CA LEU A 125 5.25 4.99 -5.78
C LEU A 125 6.64 4.39 -5.45
N ARG A 126 7.45 4.01 -6.44
CA ARG A 126 8.82 3.51 -6.22
C ARG A 126 9.70 4.54 -5.53
N GLU A 127 9.66 5.79 -6.00
CA GLU A 127 10.38 6.89 -5.36
C GLU A 127 9.90 7.16 -3.93
N THR A 128 8.59 7.07 -3.70
CA THR A 128 8.00 7.26 -2.37
C THR A 128 8.43 6.14 -1.42
N ILE A 129 8.49 4.87 -1.88
CA ILE A 129 9.02 3.74 -1.07
C ILE A 129 10.49 4.01 -0.70
N SER A 130 11.29 4.46 -1.68
CA SER A 130 12.70 4.79 -1.46
C SER A 130 12.87 5.89 -0.41
N ALA A 131 12.09 6.98 -0.49
CA ALA A 131 12.12 8.08 0.48
C ALA A 131 11.60 7.64 1.86
N ALA A 132 10.55 6.80 1.92
CA ALA A 132 10.05 6.25 3.17
C ALA A 132 11.09 5.35 3.86
N LEU A 133 11.79 4.50 3.09
CA LEU A 133 12.87 3.68 3.60
C LEU A 133 14.05 4.53 4.08
N ALA A 134 14.43 5.57 3.32
CA ALA A 134 15.47 6.51 3.73
C ALA A 134 15.12 7.17 5.07
N ALA A 135 13.89 7.66 5.24
CA ALA A 135 13.44 8.26 6.49
C ALA A 135 13.50 7.28 7.67
N ASP A 136 13.10 6.03 7.44
CA ASP A 136 13.06 4.98 8.47
C ASP A 136 14.47 4.57 8.96
N ILE A 137 15.45 4.44 8.02
CA ILE A 137 16.81 4.02 8.36
C ILE A 137 17.79 5.18 8.59
N ALA A 138 17.37 6.42 8.38
CA ALA A 138 18.25 7.61 8.41
C ALA A 138 19.11 7.68 9.65
N TYR A 139 18.53 7.57 10.84
CA TYR A 139 19.28 7.65 12.09
C TYR A 139 20.25 6.49 12.25
N ALA A 140 19.84 5.27 11.90
CA ALA A 140 20.69 4.08 12.00
C ALA A 140 21.93 4.15 11.06
N VAL A 141 21.79 4.83 9.91
CA VAL A 141 22.86 4.98 8.93
C VAL A 141 23.77 6.16 9.29
N THR A 142 23.18 7.32 9.59
CA THR A 142 23.91 8.60 9.69
C THR A 142 24.21 9.04 11.12
N SER A 143 23.54 8.46 12.13
CA SER A 143 23.55 8.89 13.53
C SER A 143 23.19 10.38 13.73
N SER A 144 22.40 10.95 12.81
CA SER A 144 22.05 12.38 12.76
C SER A 144 20.54 12.58 12.80
N ASN A 145 20.04 13.22 13.86
CA ASN A 145 18.62 13.60 13.97
C ASN A 145 18.18 14.63 12.91
N PRO A 146 18.97 15.68 12.59
CA PRO A 146 18.61 16.60 11.52
C PRO A 146 18.40 15.91 10.17
N VAL A 147 19.27 14.94 9.81
CA VAL A 147 19.13 14.17 8.58
C VAL A 147 17.85 13.34 8.61
N ALA A 148 17.55 12.67 9.71
CA ALA A 148 16.33 11.90 9.86
C ALA A 148 15.07 12.79 9.70
N SER A 149 15.05 13.98 10.30
CA SER A 149 13.95 14.94 10.15
C SER A 149 13.80 15.43 8.71
N ASN A 150 14.91 15.73 8.03
CA ASN A 150 14.89 16.16 6.62
C ASN A 150 14.37 15.04 5.69
N MET A 151 14.79 13.78 5.91
CA MET A 151 14.30 12.64 5.13
C MET A 151 12.82 12.39 5.37
N TYR A 152 12.34 12.55 6.60
CA TYR A 152 10.92 12.45 6.89
C TYR A 152 10.10 13.52 6.14
N ASN A 153 10.56 14.77 6.10
CA ASN A 153 9.90 15.84 5.36
C ASN A 153 9.89 15.54 3.85
N LEU A 154 11.03 15.12 3.29
CA LEU A 154 11.13 14.70 1.87
C LEU A 154 10.15 13.56 1.56
N PHE A 155 10.05 12.56 2.42
CA PHE A 155 9.08 11.47 2.28
C PHE A 155 7.65 12.00 2.25
N GLN A 156 7.27 12.93 3.17
CA GLN A 156 5.93 13.49 3.19
C GLN A 156 5.58 14.26 1.91
N ASP A 157 6.52 15.00 1.35
CA ASP A 157 6.31 15.76 0.12
C ASP A 157 6.15 14.81 -1.09
N LYS A 158 7.02 13.80 -1.23
CA LYS A 158 6.88 12.77 -2.28
C LYS A 158 5.59 11.97 -2.14
N LEU A 159 5.17 11.66 -0.91
CA LEU A 159 3.91 10.95 -0.66
C LEU A 159 2.69 11.78 -1.10
N LYS A 160 2.69 13.09 -0.85
CA LYS A 160 1.60 13.98 -1.29
C LYS A 160 1.54 14.05 -2.82
N GLU A 161 2.69 14.21 -3.48
CA GLU A 161 2.79 14.25 -4.92
C GLU A 161 2.28 12.95 -5.56
N ALA A 162 2.80 11.80 -5.11
CA ALA A 162 2.42 10.49 -5.63
C ALA A 162 0.90 10.22 -5.46
N ARG A 163 0.34 10.53 -4.29
CA ARG A 163 -1.10 10.38 -4.06
C ARG A 163 -1.94 11.28 -4.94
N PHE A 164 -1.49 12.50 -5.21
CA PHE A 164 -2.20 13.43 -6.08
C PHE A 164 -2.25 12.90 -7.52
N VAL A 165 -1.12 12.45 -8.05
CA VAL A 165 -1.05 11.91 -9.42
C VAL A 165 -1.88 10.63 -9.53
N ASP A 166 -1.71 9.66 -8.63
CA ASP A 166 -2.45 8.41 -8.61
C ASP A 166 -3.99 8.64 -8.55
N ALA A 167 -4.43 9.63 -7.76
CA ALA A 167 -5.86 9.97 -7.67
C ALA A 167 -6.40 10.59 -8.95
N THR A 168 -5.58 11.35 -9.71
CA THR A 168 -6.01 11.96 -10.98
C THR A 168 -6.10 10.95 -12.11
N GLU A 169 -5.27 9.92 -12.12
CA GLU A 169 -5.31 8.85 -13.11
C GLU A 169 -6.57 7.96 -12.99
N GLY A 170 -7.11 7.83 -11.78
CA GLY A 170 -8.33 7.04 -11.51
C GLY A 170 -9.64 7.75 -11.85
N GLN A 171 -9.61 9.03 -12.22
CA GLN A 171 -10.83 9.78 -12.52
C GLN A 171 -11.32 9.48 -13.94
N ASN A 172 -12.49 8.84 -14.02
CA ASN A 172 -13.21 8.69 -15.30
C ASN A 172 -13.87 10.03 -15.64
N THR A 173 -13.28 10.77 -16.59
CA THR A 173 -13.75 12.07 -17.07
C THR A 173 -14.94 11.96 -18.02
N ASN A 174 -15.65 10.83 -18.13
CA ASN A 174 -16.84 10.68 -18.95
C ASN A 174 -18.05 11.29 -18.25
N PRO A 175 -18.53 12.48 -18.68
CA PRO A 175 -19.70 13.13 -18.10
C PRO A 175 -21.02 12.41 -18.39
N ASP A 176 -21.03 11.42 -19.30
CA ASP A 176 -22.25 10.74 -19.78
C ASP A 176 -22.66 9.50 -18.96
N ASN A 177 -21.81 8.96 -18.10
CA ASN A 177 -22.19 7.89 -17.19
C ASN A 177 -22.51 8.49 -15.81
N GLY A 178 -23.78 8.75 -15.54
CA GLY A 178 -24.31 9.31 -14.28
C GLY A 178 -24.02 8.54 -12.98
N GLN A 179 -22.92 7.83 -12.93
CA GLN A 179 -22.26 7.27 -11.76
C GLN A 179 -20.90 7.95 -11.59
N SER A 180 -20.94 9.19 -11.12
CA SER A 180 -19.76 9.77 -10.51
C SER A 180 -19.42 8.90 -9.28
N ASP A 181 -18.33 8.15 -9.38
CA ASP A 181 -17.69 7.56 -8.19
C ASP A 181 -17.23 8.70 -7.28
N VAL A 182 -18.12 9.16 -6.43
CA VAL A 182 -17.92 10.25 -5.46
C VAL A 182 -16.89 9.86 -4.39
N VAL A 183 -16.36 8.64 -4.46
CA VAL A 183 -15.33 8.12 -3.56
C VAL A 183 -14.00 8.91 -3.65
N GLY A 184 -13.70 9.49 -4.84
CA GLY A 184 -12.52 10.34 -5.01
C GLY A 184 -12.64 11.71 -4.32
N ALA A 185 -13.82 12.35 -4.36
CA ALA A 185 -14.01 13.68 -3.81
C ALA A 185 -14.05 13.72 -2.27
N SER A 186 -14.57 12.68 -1.62
CA SER A 186 -14.57 12.60 -0.15
C SER A 186 -13.18 12.32 0.43
N SER A 187 -12.27 11.71 -0.35
CA SER A 187 -10.88 11.50 0.05
C SER A 187 -10.11 12.82 0.23
N PHE A 188 -10.42 13.85 -0.57
CA PHE A 188 -9.81 15.19 -0.42
C PHE A 188 -10.29 15.93 0.82
N ILE A 189 -11.55 15.72 1.23
CA ILE A 189 -12.13 16.38 2.41
C ILE A 189 -11.56 15.76 3.70
N ASN A 190 -11.34 14.44 3.71
CA ASN A 190 -10.78 13.72 4.87
C ASN A 190 -9.25 13.87 5.01
N ALA A 191 -8.55 14.40 4.02
CA ALA A 191 -7.11 14.71 4.11
C ALA A 191 -6.81 16.05 4.82
N ARG A 192 -7.85 16.80 5.24
CA ARG A 192 -7.73 18.12 5.87
C ARG A 192 -7.80 18.10 7.41
N TYR A 193 -8.03 16.92 8.01
CA TYR A 193 -8.08 16.75 9.48
C TYR A 193 -7.12 15.69 9.96
#